data_52f385c07c0b7df80d164534677d4297
#
_entry.id   52f385c07c0b7df80d164534677d4297
#
_cell.length_a   1.000
_cell.length_b   1.000
_cell.length_c   1.000
_cell.angle_alpha   90.00
_cell.angle_beta   90.00
_cell.angle_gamma   90.00
#
_symmetry.space_group_name_H-M   'P 1'
#
loop_
_entity.id
_entity.type
_entity.pdbx_description
1 polymer ?
#
loop_
_entity_poly.entity_id
_entity_poly.type
_entity_poly.pdbx_seq_one_letter_code
_entity_poly.pdbx_strand_id
1 'polypeptide(L)'
;LSISVKKQPIDWQNPDPQWMEVAGKRLEARVWGPPPAQAMTIILLHEGLGAVSLWRDFPAALSAATGCGVLAYSRAGYGQSDGAALPWPLDYMTREALDVLPHVLDQAGVRRAVLLGHSDGASIAAIHAGRVRDVRVCGLCLMAPHFFTEETGLASIRAARDAWENGDLGRRLGRYHRDAENAFLGWNGAWLDPGFRSW
;
A
#
# COMPACT_ATOMS: atom_id res chain seq x y z
N LEU A 1 8.63 31.11 -10.75
CA LEU A 1 8.14 30.26 -11.85
C LEU A 1 8.04 28.84 -11.32
N SER A 2 6.84 28.43 -10.84
CA SER A 2 6.54 27.06 -10.45
C SER A 2 6.37 26.25 -11.72
N ILE A 3 7.31 25.37 -12.03
CA ILE A 3 7.17 24.39 -13.10
C ILE A 3 6.13 23.37 -12.58
N SER A 4 4.89 23.52 -13.04
CA SER A 4 3.86 22.50 -12.82
C SER A 4 4.28 21.26 -13.61
N VAL A 5 4.90 20.31 -12.93
CA VAL A 5 5.15 18.99 -13.49
C VAL A 5 3.77 18.37 -13.74
N LYS A 6 3.40 18.23 -15.03
CA LYS A 6 2.16 17.54 -15.39
C LYS A 6 2.29 16.10 -14.85
N LYS A 7 1.47 15.77 -13.86
CA LYS A 7 1.35 14.39 -13.36
C LYS A 7 0.97 13.51 -14.54
N GLN A 8 1.83 12.58 -14.92
CA GLN A 8 1.48 11.60 -15.96
C GLN A 8 0.44 10.64 -15.39
N PRO A 9 -0.70 10.44 -16.07
CA PRO A 9 -1.66 9.43 -15.67
C PRO A 9 -1.05 8.04 -15.84
N ILE A 10 -1.56 7.07 -15.09
CA ILE A 10 -1.21 5.65 -15.26
C ILE A 10 -1.67 5.18 -16.65
N ASP A 11 -0.75 4.56 -17.39
CA ASP A 11 -1.05 3.90 -18.64
C ASP A 11 -1.50 2.46 -18.39
N TRP A 12 -2.79 2.20 -18.53
CA TRP A 12 -3.40 0.89 -18.33
C TRP A 12 -3.04 -0.15 -19.41
N GLN A 13 -2.40 0.26 -20.48
CA GLN A 13 -1.91 -0.65 -21.52
C GLN A 13 -0.46 -1.07 -21.30
N ASN A 14 0.25 -0.38 -20.40
CA ASN A 14 1.62 -0.71 -20.05
C ASN A 14 1.67 -1.73 -18.91
N PRO A 15 2.12 -2.98 -19.15
CA PRO A 15 2.21 -4.01 -18.11
C PRO A 15 3.41 -3.84 -17.15
N ASP A 16 4.35 -2.96 -17.51
CA ASP A 16 5.56 -2.71 -16.72
C ASP A 16 5.28 -1.85 -15.49
N PRO A 17 6.16 -1.88 -14.49
CA PRO A 17 6.08 -0.95 -13.35
C PRO A 17 6.07 0.51 -13.83
N GLN A 18 5.16 1.28 -13.25
CA GLN A 18 4.96 2.69 -13.53
C GLN A 18 5.13 3.50 -12.24
N TRP A 19 5.12 4.81 -12.36
CA TRP A 19 5.38 5.72 -11.25
C TRP A 19 4.27 6.74 -11.12
N MET A 20 3.81 6.94 -9.89
CA MET A 20 2.85 7.99 -9.53
C MET A 20 3.51 9.04 -8.64
N GLU A 21 3.24 10.31 -8.90
CA GLU A 21 3.68 11.43 -8.05
C GLU A 21 2.55 11.79 -7.08
N VAL A 22 2.61 11.26 -5.88
CA VAL A 22 1.58 11.44 -4.85
C VAL A 22 2.20 11.99 -3.58
N ALA A 23 1.61 13.05 -3.03
CA ALA A 23 2.06 13.70 -1.79
C ALA A 23 3.58 14.02 -1.77
N GLY A 24 4.14 14.41 -2.92
CA GLY A 24 5.56 14.73 -3.06
C GLY A 24 6.49 13.51 -3.05
N LYS A 25 5.95 12.32 -3.22
CA LYS A 25 6.69 11.05 -3.32
C LYS A 25 6.39 10.38 -4.65
N ARG A 26 7.40 9.70 -5.19
CA ARG A 26 7.27 8.83 -6.35
C ARG A 26 6.96 7.41 -5.87
N LEU A 27 5.74 6.94 -6.18
CA LEU A 27 5.25 5.64 -5.77
C LEU A 27 5.27 4.66 -6.94
N GLU A 28 5.82 3.47 -6.72
CA GLU A 28 5.76 2.35 -7.66
C GLU A 28 4.32 1.87 -7.78
N ALA A 29 3.86 1.69 -9.02
CA ALA A 29 2.54 1.14 -9.32
C ALA A 29 2.59 0.16 -10.48
N ARG A 30 1.64 -0.76 -10.51
CA ARG A 30 1.44 -1.67 -11.63
C ARG A 30 -0.04 -1.95 -11.82
N VAL A 31 -0.43 -2.17 -13.08
CA VAL A 31 -1.82 -2.42 -13.46
C VAL A 31 -1.97 -3.71 -14.25
N TRP A 32 -3.17 -4.30 -14.19
CA TRP A 32 -3.55 -5.51 -14.92
C TRP A 32 -5.00 -5.38 -15.38
N GLY A 33 -5.31 -5.91 -16.56
CA GLY A 33 -6.66 -5.97 -17.10
C GLY A 33 -7.19 -4.64 -17.65
N PRO A 34 -8.51 -4.50 -17.76
CA PRO A 34 -9.13 -3.36 -18.44
C PRO A 34 -8.97 -2.05 -17.68
N PRO A 35 -8.89 -0.91 -18.39
CA PRO A 35 -8.80 0.40 -17.75
C PRO A 35 -10.11 0.81 -17.05
N PRO A 36 -10.07 1.79 -16.12
CA PRO A 36 -11.23 2.26 -15.35
C PRO A 36 -12.41 2.77 -16.18
N ALA A 37 -12.18 3.12 -17.43
CA ALA A 37 -13.24 3.54 -18.35
C ALA A 37 -14.11 2.35 -18.85
N GLN A 38 -13.57 1.13 -18.76
CA GLN A 38 -14.22 -0.08 -19.30
C GLN A 38 -14.75 -1.00 -18.19
N ALA A 39 -14.11 -1.00 -17.01
CA ALA A 39 -14.48 -1.88 -15.92
C ALA A 39 -14.26 -1.23 -14.55
N MET A 40 -14.79 -1.87 -13.52
CA MET A 40 -14.48 -1.56 -12.13
C MET A 40 -13.01 -1.89 -11.84
N THR A 41 -12.39 -1.15 -10.93
CA THR A 41 -11.00 -1.34 -10.54
C THR A 41 -10.90 -1.94 -9.14
N ILE A 42 -10.09 -2.98 -8.97
CA ILE A 42 -9.70 -3.48 -7.66
C ILE A 42 -8.36 -2.85 -7.29
N ILE A 43 -8.32 -2.17 -6.15
CA ILE A 43 -7.12 -1.55 -5.61
C ILE A 43 -6.51 -2.48 -4.57
N LEU A 44 -5.29 -2.93 -4.79
CA LEU A 44 -4.57 -3.79 -3.87
C LEU A 44 -3.73 -2.96 -2.91
N LEU A 45 -4.02 -3.09 -1.62
CA LEU A 45 -3.32 -2.42 -0.52
C LEU A 45 -2.53 -3.48 0.25
N HIS A 46 -1.20 -3.41 0.16
CA HIS A 46 -0.30 -4.43 0.71
C HIS A 46 -0.18 -4.37 2.24
N GLU A 47 0.29 -5.47 2.83
CA GLU A 47 0.60 -5.62 4.26
C GLU A 47 1.81 -4.79 4.71
N GLY A 48 2.17 -4.92 6.01
CA GLY A 48 3.20 -4.11 6.66
C GLY A 48 4.60 -4.16 6.05
N LEU A 49 4.98 -5.28 5.42
CA LEU A 49 6.26 -5.44 4.72
C LEU A 49 6.06 -5.82 3.25
N GLY A 50 4.90 -5.50 2.70
CA GLY A 50 4.51 -5.79 1.33
C GLY A 50 5.04 -4.80 0.31
N ALA A 51 4.88 -5.15 -0.95
CA ALA A 51 5.21 -4.33 -2.12
C ALA A 51 4.43 -4.84 -3.35
N VAL A 52 4.42 -4.08 -4.43
CA VAL A 52 3.81 -4.51 -5.71
C VAL A 52 4.30 -5.90 -6.12
N SER A 53 5.60 -6.14 -6.05
CA SER A 53 6.23 -7.40 -6.46
C SER A 53 5.84 -8.61 -5.60
N LEU A 54 5.42 -8.39 -4.35
CA LEU A 54 5.04 -9.46 -3.42
C LEU A 54 3.64 -10.02 -3.69
N TRP A 55 2.81 -9.33 -4.46
CA TRP A 55 1.53 -9.88 -4.93
C TRP A 55 1.70 -10.99 -5.98
N ARG A 56 2.88 -11.10 -6.61
CA ARG A 56 3.24 -12.12 -7.62
C ARG A 56 2.18 -12.22 -8.72
N ASP A 57 1.61 -13.41 -8.93
CA ASP A 57 0.62 -13.68 -9.99
C ASP A 57 -0.81 -13.35 -9.58
N PHE A 58 -1.03 -13.04 -8.29
CA PHE A 58 -2.38 -12.81 -7.76
C PHE A 58 -3.13 -11.69 -8.50
N PRO A 59 -2.54 -10.52 -8.82
CA PRO A 59 -3.27 -9.45 -9.49
C PRO A 59 -3.74 -9.84 -10.89
N ALA A 60 -2.91 -10.55 -11.65
CA ALA A 60 -3.26 -11.04 -12.99
C ALA A 60 -4.38 -12.08 -12.93
N ALA A 61 -4.28 -13.05 -12.01
CA ALA A 61 -5.29 -14.06 -11.78
C ALA A 61 -6.63 -13.43 -11.32
N LEU A 62 -6.57 -12.45 -10.43
CA LEU A 62 -7.74 -11.72 -9.95
C LEU A 62 -8.44 -10.96 -11.09
N SER A 63 -7.67 -10.26 -11.92
CA SER A 63 -8.21 -9.56 -13.09
C SER A 63 -8.87 -10.53 -14.06
N ALA A 64 -8.23 -11.64 -14.37
CA ALA A 64 -8.77 -12.67 -15.26
C ALA A 64 -10.06 -13.31 -14.71
N ALA A 65 -10.12 -13.57 -13.40
CA ALA A 65 -11.28 -14.20 -12.77
C ALA A 65 -12.49 -13.27 -12.63
N THR A 66 -12.26 -11.95 -12.50
CA THR A 66 -13.33 -10.97 -12.21
C THR A 66 -13.71 -10.11 -13.41
N GLY A 67 -12.86 -10.03 -14.43
CA GLY A 67 -13.00 -9.05 -15.51
C GLY A 67 -12.75 -7.60 -15.08
N CYS A 68 -12.30 -7.36 -13.86
CA CYS A 68 -11.98 -6.04 -13.34
C CYS A 68 -10.55 -5.62 -13.71
N GLY A 69 -10.33 -4.30 -13.81
CA GLY A 69 -8.97 -3.78 -13.75
C GLY A 69 -8.40 -3.97 -12.34
N VAL A 70 -7.10 -4.20 -12.23
CA VAL A 70 -6.42 -4.31 -10.92
C VAL A 70 -5.27 -3.31 -10.90
N LEU A 71 -5.15 -2.54 -9.82
CA LEU A 71 -4.03 -1.65 -9.56
C LEU A 71 -3.41 -2.04 -8.22
N ALA A 72 -2.10 -2.24 -8.20
CA ALA A 72 -1.30 -2.33 -6.99
C ALA A 72 -0.29 -1.19 -6.96
N TYR A 73 -0.01 -0.65 -5.78
CA TYR A 73 1.08 0.29 -5.59
C TYR A 73 1.85 -0.04 -4.31
N SER A 74 3.13 0.29 -4.29
CA SER A 74 3.96 0.24 -3.08
C SER A 74 3.87 1.59 -2.38
N ARG A 75 3.48 1.61 -1.10
CA ARG A 75 3.46 2.83 -0.29
C ARG A 75 4.86 3.43 -0.16
N ALA A 76 4.96 4.71 0.23
CA ALA A 76 6.25 5.32 0.54
C ALA A 76 7.00 4.51 1.60
N GLY A 77 8.30 4.30 1.39
CA GLY A 77 9.15 3.43 2.21
C GLY A 77 9.18 1.98 1.76
N TYR A 78 8.32 1.55 0.83
CA TYR A 78 8.21 0.15 0.39
C TYR A 78 8.50 -0.02 -1.10
N GLY A 79 8.79 -1.26 -1.50
CA GLY A 79 9.03 -1.61 -2.89
C GLY A 79 10.13 -0.77 -3.52
N GLN A 80 9.85 -0.25 -4.70
CA GLN A 80 10.72 0.67 -5.41
C GLN A 80 10.31 2.15 -5.23
N SER A 81 9.33 2.42 -4.36
CA SER A 81 8.87 3.76 -4.03
C SER A 81 9.92 4.58 -3.30
N ASP A 82 9.73 5.91 -3.26
CA ASP A 82 10.59 6.78 -2.48
C ASP A 82 10.50 6.45 -0.99
N GLY A 83 11.61 6.64 -0.27
CA GLY A 83 11.69 6.42 1.17
C GLY A 83 10.76 7.33 1.97
N ALA A 84 10.34 6.88 3.14
CA ALA A 84 9.64 7.68 4.14
C ALA A 84 10.61 8.14 5.23
N ALA A 85 10.36 9.33 5.81
CA ALA A 85 11.19 9.80 6.92
C ALA A 85 10.97 8.94 8.16
N LEU A 86 12.07 8.54 8.82
CA LEU A 86 12.04 7.81 10.10
C LEU A 86 12.13 8.79 11.29
N PRO A 87 11.49 8.46 12.44
CA PRO A 87 10.53 7.36 12.63
C PRO A 87 9.21 7.64 11.92
N TRP A 88 8.48 6.59 11.55
CA TRP A 88 7.16 6.79 10.98
C TRP A 88 6.18 7.31 12.05
N PRO A 89 5.25 8.19 11.66
CA PRO A 89 4.20 8.65 12.58
C PRO A 89 3.29 7.48 12.96
N LEU A 90 2.79 7.46 14.20
CA LEU A 90 1.94 6.37 14.67
C LEU A 90 0.59 6.31 13.95
N ASP A 91 0.17 7.40 13.34
CA ASP A 91 -1.04 7.50 12.52
C ASP A 91 -0.78 7.24 11.02
N TYR A 92 0.34 6.57 10.65
CA TYR A 92 0.73 6.37 9.25
C TYR A 92 -0.34 5.70 8.37
N MET A 93 -1.09 4.74 8.93
CA MET A 93 -2.20 4.11 8.19
C MET A 93 -3.34 5.08 7.95
N THR A 94 -3.62 5.96 8.91
CA THR A 94 -4.63 7.02 8.76
C THR A 94 -4.21 8.03 7.69
N ARG A 95 -2.94 8.46 7.71
CA ARG A 95 -2.41 9.38 6.67
C ARG A 95 -2.43 8.73 5.29
N GLU A 96 -2.06 7.47 5.19
CA GLU A 96 -2.16 6.74 3.92
C GLU A 96 -3.60 6.73 3.40
N ALA A 97 -4.56 6.44 4.27
CA ALA A 97 -5.97 6.37 3.92
C ALA A 97 -6.57 7.73 3.51
N LEU A 98 -6.17 8.82 4.17
CA LEU A 98 -6.79 10.14 4.00
C LEU A 98 -6.05 11.02 3.00
N ASP A 99 -4.70 10.96 3.00
CA ASP A 99 -3.86 11.93 2.30
C ASP A 99 -3.20 11.34 1.04
N VAL A 100 -3.07 9.99 0.95
CA VAL A 100 -2.39 9.33 -0.17
C VAL A 100 -3.38 8.62 -1.09
N LEU A 101 -4.17 7.70 -0.56
CA LEU A 101 -5.05 6.83 -1.34
C LEU A 101 -6.03 7.61 -2.26
N PRO A 102 -6.68 8.72 -1.85
CA PRO A 102 -7.51 9.50 -2.76
C PRO A 102 -6.77 9.97 -4.00
N HIS A 103 -5.52 10.43 -3.84
CA HIS A 103 -4.69 10.89 -4.95
C HIS A 103 -4.19 9.75 -5.84
N VAL A 104 -3.97 8.56 -5.28
CA VAL A 104 -3.69 7.35 -6.06
C VAL A 104 -4.88 7.03 -6.97
N LEU A 105 -6.11 7.06 -6.43
CA LEU A 105 -7.33 6.85 -7.21
C LEU A 105 -7.50 7.90 -8.31
N ASP A 106 -7.20 9.17 -8.01
CA ASP A 106 -7.28 10.27 -8.98
C ASP A 106 -6.30 10.05 -10.14
N GLN A 107 -5.03 9.78 -9.81
CA GLN A 107 -3.97 9.67 -10.81
C GLN A 107 -4.11 8.41 -11.68
N ALA A 108 -4.69 7.35 -11.13
CA ALA A 108 -5.02 6.14 -11.87
C ALA A 108 -6.33 6.24 -12.69
N GLY A 109 -7.05 7.36 -12.58
CA GLY A 109 -8.31 7.60 -13.30
C GLY A 109 -9.46 6.70 -12.83
N VAL A 110 -9.41 6.22 -11.59
CA VAL A 110 -10.38 5.28 -11.03
C VAL A 110 -11.75 5.94 -10.91
N ARG A 111 -12.78 5.26 -11.43
CA ARG A 111 -14.18 5.72 -11.41
C ARG A 111 -15.04 4.96 -10.41
N ARG A 112 -14.80 3.65 -10.30
CA ARG A 112 -15.46 2.74 -9.36
C ARG A 112 -14.41 1.76 -8.84
N ALA A 113 -14.34 1.58 -7.53
CA ALA A 113 -13.32 0.77 -6.90
C ALA A 113 -13.87 -0.20 -5.87
N VAL A 114 -13.23 -1.37 -5.80
CA VAL A 114 -13.21 -2.22 -4.60
C VAL A 114 -11.81 -2.09 -4.01
N LEU A 115 -11.70 -1.78 -2.72
CA LEU A 115 -10.43 -1.81 -2.00
C LEU A 115 -10.22 -3.21 -1.44
N LEU A 116 -9.17 -3.88 -1.89
CA LEU A 116 -8.74 -5.17 -1.35
C LEU A 116 -7.45 -4.97 -0.58
N GLY A 117 -7.51 -5.07 0.73
CA GLY A 117 -6.37 -4.86 1.62
C GLY A 117 -6.01 -6.11 2.40
N HIS A 118 -4.71 -6.26 2.68
CA HIS A 118 -4.17 -7.28 3.55
C HIS A 118 -3.45 -6.63 4.74
N SER A 119 -3.76 -7.08 5.99
CA SER A 119 -3.14 -6.58 7.22
C SER A 119 -3.22 -5.05 7.31
N ASP A 120 -2.11 -4.31 7.38
CA ASP A 120 -2.08 -2.83 7.33
C ASP A 120 -2.92 -2.27 6.18
N GLY A 121 -2.82 -2.87 4.99
CA GLY A 121 -3.61 -2.46 3.83
C GLY A 121 -5.11 -2.62 4.03
N ALA A 122 -5.54 -3.63 4.77
CA ALA A 122 -6.95 -3.82 5.12
C ALA A 122 -7.43 -2.77 6.11
N SER A 123 -6.61 -2.41 7.10
CA SER A 123 -6.88 -1.32 8.04
C SER A 123 -6.97 0.02 7.31
N ILE A 124 -6.04 0.30 6.38
CA ILE A 124 -6.07 1.50 5.52
C ILE A 124 -7.38 1.56 4.70
N ALA A 125 -7.80 0.44 4.09
CA ALA A 125 -9.05 0.38 3.34
C ALA A 125 -10.27 0.69 4.21
N ALA A 126 -10.33 0.13 5.42
CA ALA A 126 -11.41 0.36 6.37
C ALA A 126 -11.45 1.83 6.86
N ILE A 127 -10.29 2.41 7.19
CA ILE A 127 -10.17 3.83 7.58
C ILE A 127 -10.64 4.74 6.43
N HIS A 128 -10.19 4.48 5.20
CA HIS A 128 -10.59 5.26 4.04
C HIS A 128 -12.11 5.25 3.85
N ALA A 129 -12.71 4.07 3.82
CA ALA A 129 -14.16 3.95 3.64
C ALA A 129 -14.97 4.62 4.77
N GLY A 130 -14.48 4.53 6.01
CA GLY A 130 -15.17 5.11 7.16
C GLY A 130 -15.04 6.64 7.27
N ARG A 131 -13.93 7.22 6.78
CA ARG A 131 -13.60 8.64 7.02
C ARG A 131 -13.68 9.52 5.77
N VAL A 132 -13.30 9.01 4.59
CA VAL A 132 -13.27 9.83 3.36
C VAL A 132 -14.62 9.87 2.68
N ARG A 133 -15.43 8.81 2.80
CA ARG A 133 -16.72 8.67 2.08
C ARG A 133 -16.57 8.86 0.57
N ASP A 134 -15.50 8.31 0.00
CA ASP A 134 -15.22 8.40 -1.42
C ASP A 134 -16.27 7.65 -2.22
N VAL A 135 -17.07 8.37 -2.99
CA VAL A 135 -18.17 7.81 -3.78
C VAL A 135 -17.73 6.79 -4.84
N ARG A 136 -16.43 6.76 -5.17
CA ARG A 136 -15.85 5.77 -6.08
C ARG A 136 -15.74 4.40 -5.43
N VAL A 137 -15.58 4.34 -4.10
CA VAL A 137 -15.41 3.08 -3.37
C VAL A 137 -16.77 2.45 -3.10
N CYS A 138 -17.04 1.35 -3.80
CA CYS A 138 -18.31 0.62 -3.73
C CYS A 138 -18.22 -0.73 -3.01
N GLY A 139 -17.02 -1.14 -2.55
CA GLY A 139 -16.84 -2.39 -1.82
C GLY A 139 -15.48 -2.49 -1.16
N LEU A 140 -15.40 -3.34 -0.13
CA LEU A 140 -14.19 -3.67 0.60
C LEU A 140 -14.00 -5.18 0.64
N CYS A 141 -12.75 -5.62 0.51
CA CYS A 141 -12.30 -6.97 0.84
C CYS A 141 -11.15 -6.84 1.84
N LEU A 142 -11.42 -7.17 3.09
CA LEU A 142 -10.48 -6.97 4.21
C LEU A 142 -9.91 -8.31 4.65
N MET A 143 -8.63 -8.54 4.39
CA MET A 143 -7.91 -9.75 4.79
C MET A 143 -7.06 -9.44 6.01
N ALA A 144 -7.36 -10.10 7.14
CA ALA A 144 -6.67 -9.92 8.42
C ALA A 144 -6.49 -8.44 8.82
N PRO A 145 -7.57 -7.61 8.84
CA PRO A 145 -7.47 -6.22 9.26
C PRO A 145 -7.12 -6.11 10.73
N HIS A 146 -6.43 -5.03 11.09
CA HIS A 146 -6.26 -4.63 12.48
C HIS A 146 -7.22 -3.47 12.79
N PHE A 147 -8.07 -3.63 13.79
CA PHE A 147 -8.96 -2.58 14.30
C PHE A 147 -8.56 -2.13 15.70
N PHE A 148 -7.65 -2.86 16.33
CA PHE A 148 -7.01 -2.59 17.61
C PHE A 148 -5.72 -3.42 17.71
N THR A 149 -4.85 -3.04 18.64
CA THR A 149 -3.59 -3.75 18.88
C THR A 149 -3.82 -5.00 19.74
N GLU A 150 -3.34 -6.15 19.27
CA GLU A 150 -3.43 -7.43 19.97
C GLU A 150 -2.05 -7.91 20.41
N GLU A 151 -1.94 -8.49 21.63
CA GLU A 151 -0.65 -9.02 22.11
C GLU A 151 -0.07 -10.12 21.22
N THR A 152 -0.91 -10.95 20.60
CA THR A 152 -0.47 -11.96 19.63
C THR A 152 0.17 -11.33 18.39
N GLY A 153 -0.41 -10.23 17.90
CA GLY A 153 0.15 -9.44 16.81
C GLY A 153 1.49 -8.81 17.22
N LEU A 154 1.55 -8.14 18.36
CA LEU A 154 2.78 -7.55 18.87
C LEU A 154 3.89 -8.57 19.13
N ALA A 155 3.55 -9.79 19.58
CA ALA A 155 4.53 -10.86 19.71
C ALA A 155 5.15 -11.24 18.35
N SER A 156 4.33 -11.33 17.29
CA SER A 156 4.82 -11.56 15.92
C SER A 156 5.70 -10.43 15.39
N ILE A 157 5.38 -9.18 15.73
CA ILE A 157 6.17 -8.00 15.35
C ILE A 157 7.53 -8.01 16.08
N ARG A 158 7.58 -8.40 17.36
CA ARG A 158 8.85 -8.59 18.11
C ARG A 158 9.70 -9.73 17.52
N ALA A 159 9.07 -10.86 17.17
CA ALA A 159 9.76 -11.94 16.50
C ALA A 159 10.35 -11.52 15.14
N ALA A 160 9.65 -10.65 14.40
CA ALA A 160 10.19 -10.07 13.17
C ALA A 160 11.42 -9.18 13.45
N ARG A 161 11.45 -8.44 14.58
CA ARG A 161 12.64 -7.68 15.00
C ARG A 161 13.83 -8.59 15.26
N ASP A 162 13.62 -9.66 16.02
CA ASP A 162 14.67 -10.64 16.25
C ASP A 162 15.21 -11.25 14.95
N ALA A 163 14.31 -11.61 14.03
CA ALA A 163 14.69 -12.12 12.71
C ALA A 163 15.43 -11.09 11.84
N TRP A 164 15.19 -9.79 12.06
CA TRP A 164 15.93 -8.71 11.41
C TRP A 164 17.34 -8.54 11.99
N GLU A 165 17.45 -8.52 13.32
CA GLU A 165 18.70 -8.24 14.03
C GLU A 165 19.65 -9.45 14.02
N ASN A 166 19.12 -10.67 14.16
CA ASN A 166 19.88 -11.89 14.37
C ASN A 166 19.74 -12.92 13.25
N GLY A 167 18.85 -12.68 12.29
CA GLY A 167 18.55 -13.62 11.20
C GLY A 167 18.87 -13.06 9.81
N ASP A 168 18.13 -13.55 8.83
CA ASP A 168 18.32 -13.20 7.42
C ASP A 168 17.20 -12.32 6.82
N LEU A 169 16.30 -11.82 7.66
CA LEU A 169 15.12 -11.10 7.21
C LEU A 169 15.49 -9.87 6.37
N GLY A 170 16.50 -9.09 6.77
CA GLY A 170 16.97 -7.94 6.01
C GLY A 170 17.42 -8.30 4.60
N ARG A 171 18.21 -9.37 4.46
CA ARG A 171 18.63 -9.89 3.14
C ARG A 171 17.45 -10.34 2.29
N ARG A 172 16.42 -10.95 2.90
CA ARG A 172 15.21 -11.41 2.19
C ARG A 172 14.37 -10.24 1.72
N LEU A 173 14.16 -9.22 2.57
CA LEU A 173 13.42 -8.01 2.23
C LEU A 173 14.13 -7.17 1.17
N GLY A 174 15.46 -7.13 1.16
CA GLY A 174 16.26 -6.45 0.14
C GLY A 174 16.07 -6.97 -1.30
N ARG A 175 15.37 -8.10 -1.48
CA ARG A 175 14.98 -8.58 -2.82
C ARG A 175 13.76 -7.84 -3.37
N TYR A 176 12.97 -7.20 -2.51
CA TYR A 176 11.69 -6.61 -2.85
C TYR A 176 11.63 -5.10 -2.61
N HIS A 177 12.47 -4.60 -1.70
CA HIS A 177 12.51 -3.20 -1.33
C HIS A 177 13.83 -2.58 -1.73
N ARG A 178 13.78 -1.41 -2.38
CA ARG A 178 14.97 -0.61 -2.68
C ARG A 178 15.74 -0.23 -1.41
N ASP A 179 15.00 0.04 -0.35
CA ASP A 179 15.50 0.35 0.99
C ASP A 179 14.76 -0.52 2.02
N ALA A 180 15.28 -1.72 2.24
CA ALA A 180 14.69 -2.67 3.18
C ALA A 180 14.76 -2.19 4.64
N GLU A 181 15.78 -1.39 4.98
CA GLU A 181 15.93 -0.82 6.30
C GLU A 181 14.83 0.21 6.58
N ASN A 182 14.58 1.12 5.64
CA ASN A 182 13.49 2.10 5.75
C ASN A 182 12.13 1.41 5.89
N ALA A 183 11.86 0.38 5.06
CA ALA A 183 10.62 -0.39 5.13
C ALA A 183 10.45 -1.07 6.50
N PHE A 184 11.50 -1.77 6.95
CA PHE A 184 11.43 -2.54 8.19
C PHE A 184 11.38 -1.65 9.43
N LEU A 185 12.32 -0.71 9.57
CA LEU A 185 12.39 0.14 10.77
C LEU A 185 11.20 1.07 10.89
N GLY A 186 10.65 1.55 9.77
CA GLY A 186 9.44 2.36 9.76
C GLY A 186 8.25 1.58 10.32
N TRP A 187 7.94 0.44 9.71
CA TRP A 187 6.84 -0.42 10.11
C TRP A 187 7.01 -0.99 11.53
N ASN A 188 8.12 -1.68 11.79
CA ASN A 188 8.38 -2.34 13.07
C ASN A 188 8.51 -1.34 14.22
N GLY A 189 9.14 -0.19 13.96
CA GLY A 189 9.27 0.89 14.94
C GLY A 189 7.93 1.48 15.35
N ALA A 190 7.05 1.76 14.38
CA ALA A 190 5.71 2.26 14.66
C ALA A 190 4.87 1.24 15.47
N TRP A 191 4.84 -0.02 15.05
CA TRP A 191 4.07 -1.07 15.73
C TRP A 191 4.53 -1.36 17.15
N LEU A 192 5.84 -1.25 17.45
CA LEU A 192 6.39 -1.50 18.78
C LEU A 192 6.47 -0.26 19.65
N ASP A 193 6.13 0.91 19.13
CA ASP A 193 6.04 2.13 19.94
C ASP A 193 4.91 1.98 21.00
N PRO A 194 5.18 2.31 22.27
CA PRO A 194 4.14 2.22 23.31
C PRO A 194 2.88 3.03 23.00
N GLY A 195 3.01 4.15 22.28
CA GLY A 195 1.88 4.98 21.87
C GLY A 195 0.96 4.31 20.85
N PHE A 196 1.47 3.32 20.09
CA PHE A 196 0.67 2.58 19.11
C PHE A 196 -0.35 1.62 19.77
N ARG A 197 -0.20 1.32 21.07
CA ARG A 197 -1.15 0.45 21.79
C ARG A 197 -2.56 1.03 21.90
N SER A 198 -2.69 2.34 21.77
CA SER A 198 -3.99 3.04 21.81
C SER A 198 -4.62 3.25 20.43
N TRP A 199 -3.95 2.76 19.42
CA TRP A 199 -4.43 2.85 18.04
C TRP A 199 -5.62 1.94 17.78
#